data_d571b0b0583e3b3f9f86457cf35e2ea9
#
_entry.id   d571b0b0583e3b3f9f86457cf35e2ea9
#
_cell.length_a   1.000
_cell.length_b   1.000
_cell.length_c   1.000
_cell.angle_alpha   90.00
_cell.angle_beta   90.00
_cell.angle_gamma   90.00
#
_symmetry.space_group_name_H-M   'P 1'
#
loop_
_entity.id
_entity.type
_entity.pdbx_description
1 polymer ?
#
loop_
_entity_poly.entity_id
_entity_poly.type
_entity_poly.pdbx_seq_one_letter_code
_entity_poly.pdbx_strand_id
1 'polypeptide(L)'
;MYDYRRMTLQERREVVRERHARGFPLHAPPHFRGVTGDYLITAACFEHRPVFAQPPDLSWLLDETVNAFIEAEIPCRAWVFLPNHYHLVLHTEDMGIMSEIIRLLHSRVATEINGRHHRRGRRVWYRFSDRLIRSERHHWATVNYLHYNAVKHGYVDQMTAWPWSSIHEYLEDRGEAEVLRMWREYPVGDYGRGWDW
;
A
#
# COMPACT_ATOMS: atom_id res chain seq x y z
N MET A 1 -15.64 -10.49 -0.72
CA MET A 1 -15.22 -10.68 -2.14
C MET A 1 -15.86 -9.57 -2.97
N TYR A 2 -15.07 -8.81 -3.71
CA TYR A 2 -15.54 -7.61 -4.41
C TYR A 2 -16.29 -8.02 -5.69
N ASP A 3 -17.62 -8.05 -5.66
CA ASP A 3 -18.47 -8.52 -6.76
C ASP A 3 -18.69 -7.47 -7.88
N TYR A 4 -17.89 -6.40 -7.92
CA TYR A 4 -18.01 -5.29 -8.89
C TYR A 4 -18.08 -5.76 -10.36
N ARG A 5 -17.46 -6.89 -10.69
CA ARG A 5 -17.50 -7.48 -12.05
C ARG A 5 -18.82 -8.13 -12.40
N ARG A 6 -19.54 -8.62 -11.41
CA ARG A 6 -20.87 -9.25 -11.60
C ARG A 6 -21.98 -8.23 -11.64
N MET A 7 -21.67 -6.98 -11.25
CA MET A 7 -22.63 -5.88 -11.24
C MET A 7 -22.91 -5.38 -12.64
N THR A 8 -24.18 -5.04 -12.87
CA THR A 8 -24.63 -4.30 -14.06
C THR A 8 -23.98 -2.90 -14.09
N LEU A 9 -24.02 -2.23 -15.24
CA LEU A 9 -23.52 -0.87 -15.36
C LEU A 9 -24.24 0.10 -14.42
N GLN A 10 -25.52 -0.14 -14.13
CA GLN A 10 -26.31 0.68 -13.22
C GLN A 10 -25.86 0.49 -11.76
N GLU A 11 -25.72 -0.73 -11.30
CA GLU A 11 -25.21 -1.06 -9.98
C GLU A 11 -23.79 -0.50 -9.74
N ARG A 12 -22.91 -0.59 -10.76
CA ARG A 12 -21.57 0.03 -10.69
C ARG A 12 -21.63 1.55 -10.50
N ARG A 13 -22.55 2.23 -11.19
CA ARG A 13 -22.75 3.68 -11.05
C ARG A 13 -23.33 4.04 -9.67
N GLU A 14 -24.18 3.21 -9.10
CA GLU A 14 -24.74 3.39 -7.76
C GLU A 14 -23.66 3.20 -6.68
N VAL A 15 -22.87 2.13 -6.77
CA VAL A 15 -21.73 1.91 -5.88
C VAL A 15 -20.74 3.08 -5.91
N VAL A 16 -20.43 3.61 -7.10
CA VAL A 16 -19.54 4.77 -7.25
C VAL A 16 -20.15 6.02 -6.60
N ARG A 17 -21.46 6.27 -6.81
CA ARG A 17 -22.17 7.41 -6.19
C ARG A 17 -22.21 7.28 -4.66
N GLU A 18 -22.53 6.10 -4.15
CA GLU A 18 -22.58 5.83 -2.71
C GLU A 18 -21.20 6.01 -2.05
N ARG A 19 -20.15 5.50 -2.68
CA ARG A 19 -18.76 5.71 -2.22
C ARG A 19 -18.38 7.19 -2.19
N HIS A 20 -18.73 7.93 -3.25
CA HIS A 20 -18.49 9.37 -3.30
C HIS A 20 -19.27 10.13 -2.22
N ALA A 21 -20.54 9.78 -2.00
CA ALA A 21 -21.36 10.37 -0.93
C ALA A 21 -20.83 10.10 0.47
N ARG A 22 -20.15 8.97 0.67
CA ARG A 22 -19.47 8.59 1.93
C ARG A 22 -18.05 9.15 2.06
N GLY A 23 -17.60 9.99 1.11
CA GLY A 23 -16.26 10.59 1.14
C GLY A 23 -15.12 9.62 0.78
N PHE A 24 -15.43 8.44 0.22
CA PHE A 24 -14.38 7.56 -0.28
C PHE A 24 -13.75 8.12 -1.55
N PRO A 25 -12.42 7.96 -1.72
CA PRO A 25 -11.76 8.42 -2.92
C PRO A 25 -12.31 7.70 -4.17
N LEU A 26 -12.34 8.43 -5.28
CA LEU A 26 -12.62 7.84 -6.60
C LEU A 26 -11.57 6.75 -6.89
N HIS A 27 -11.94 5.73 -7.68
CA HIS A 27 -11.00 4.65 -8.08
C HIS A 27 -9.76 5.15 -8.86
N ALA A 28 -9.69 6.41 -9.20
CA ALA A 28 -8.54 7.10 -9.74
C ALA A 28 -8.66 8.58 -9.36
N PRO A 29 -8.43 8.96 -8.08
CA PRO A 29 -8.38 10.36 -7.71
C PRO A 29 -7.28 11.05 -8.52
N PRO A 30 -7.47 12.32 -8.91
CA PRO A 30 -6.39 13.08 -9.48
C PRO A 30 -5.28 13.21 -8.43
N HIS A 31 -4.04 12.89 -8.82
CA HIS A 31 -2.87 13.14 -7.96
C HIS A 31 -2.70 14.65 -7.81
N PHE A 32 -2.67 15.15 -6.58
CA PHE A 32 -2.40 16.56 -6.32
C PHE A 32 -0.93 16.82 -6.60
N ARG A 33 -0.64 17.64 -7.60
CA ARG A 33 0.73 18.06 -7.94
C ARG A 33 1.15 19.23 -7.06
N GLY A 34 2.44 19.26 -6.67
CA GLY A 34 3.06 20.44 -6.04
C GLY A 34 2.80 20.60 -4.54
N VAL A 35 2.44 19.56 -3.82
CA VAL A 35 2.37 19.55 -2.37
C VAL A 35 3.47 18.65 -1.83
N THR A 36 4.47 19.25 -1.16
CA THR A 36 5.52 18.52 -0.44
C THR A 36 4.95 17.87 0.82
N GLY A 37 5.28 16.60 1.07
CA GLY A 37 4.86 15.93 2.29
C GLY A 37 4.97 14.41 2.23
N ASP A 38 4.53 13.80 3.31
CA ASP A 38 4.41 12.35 3.40
C ASP A 38 3.08 11.89 2.78
N TYR A 39 3.13 10.82 2.02
CA TYR A 39 1.97 10.23 1.37
C TYR A 39 1.86 8.75 1.71
N LEU A 40 0.66 8.30 2.06
CA LEU A 40 0.31 6.89 2.03
C LEU A 40 0.06 6.48 0.57
N ILE A 41 0.87 5.58 0.08
CA ILE A 41 0.71 4.94 -1.24
C ILE A 41 0.11 3.55 -1.03
N THR A 42 -0.91 3.22 -1.80
CA THR A 42 -1.52 1.88 -1.82
C THR A 42 -1.53 1.37 -3.24
N ALA A 43 -0.94 0.21 -3.47
CA ALA A 43 -0.96 -0.46 -4.76
C ALA A 43 -1.49 -1.89 -4.61
N ALA A 44 -2.58 -2.19 -5.31
CA ALA A 44 -3.21 -3.51 -5.27
C ALA A 44 -3.03 -4.26 -6.59
N CYS A 45 -2.88 -5.58 -6.48
CA CYS A 45 -2.91 -6.45 -7.63
C CYS A 45 -4.29 -6.44 -8.29
N PHE A 46 -4.30 -6.63 -9.59
CA PHE A 46 -5.52 -6.66 -10.38
C PHE A 46 -6.46 -7.76 -9.87
N GLU A 47 -7.71 -7.38 -9.54
CA GLU A 47 -8.72 -8.24 -8.93
C GLU A 47 -8.34 -8.79 -7.54
N HIS A 48 -7.45 -8.08 -6.85
CA HIS A 48 -6.92 -8.50 -5.56
C HIS A 48 -6.36 -9.94 -5.56
N ARG A 49 -5.90 -10.41 -6.72
CA ARG A 49 -5.28 -11.73 -6.84
C ARG A 49 -3.98 -11.77 -6.05
N PRO A 50 -3.71 -12.83 -5.29
CA PRO A 50 -2.46 -12.97 -4.53
C PRO A 50 -1.30 -13.37 -5.47
N VAL A 51 -0.89 -12.42 -6.33
CA VAL A 51 0.18 -12.65 -7.33
C VAL A 51 1.51 -12.97 -6.68
N PHE A 52 1.76 -12.40 -5.50
CA PHE A 52 2.98 -12.56 -4.71
C PHE A 52 2.77 -13.47 -3.50
N ALA A 53 1.96 -14.54 -3.64
CA ALA A 53 1.68 -15.47 -2.55
C ALA A 53 2.90 -16.31 -2.12
N GLN A 54 3.87 -16.48 -3.00
CA GLN A 54 5.09 -17.22 -2.68
C GLN A 54 6.10 -16.31 -1.98
N PRO A 55 6.69 -16.73 -0.84
CA PRO A 55 7.65 -15.94 -0.10
C PRO A 55 8.80 -15.36 -0.96
N PRO A 56 9.42 -16.12 -1.89
CA PRO A 56 10.47 -15.56 -2.74
C PRO A 56 10.00 -14.42 -3.65
N ASP A 57 8.77 -14.48 -4.16
CA ASP A 57 8.20 -13.43 -5.00
C ASP A 57 7.89 -12.17 -4.20
N LEU A 58 7.41 -12.35 -2.95
CA LEU A 58 7.10 -11.24 -2.07
C LEU A 58 8.38 -10.53 -1.58
N SER A 59 9.43 -11.29 -1.22
CA SER A 59 10.75 -10.73 -0.89
C SER A 59 11.35 -9.97 -2.06
N TRP A 60 11.30 -10.56 -3.25
CA TRP A 60 11.77 -9.88 -4.46
C TRP A 60 10.99 -8.59 -4.75
N LEU A 61 9.64 -8.58 -4.60
CA LEU A 61 8.85 -7.37 -4.76
C LEU A 61 9.24 -6.28 -3.78
N LEU A 62 9.48 -6.64 -2.52
CA LEU A 62 9.97 -5.73 -1.49
C LEU A 62 11.31 -5.11 -1.92
N ASP A 63 12.29 -5.96 -2.28
CA ASP A 63 13.64 -5.52 -2.67
C ASP A 63 13.59 -4.58 -3.89
N GLU A 64 12.86 -4.96 -4.96
CA GLU A 64 12.68 -4.13 -6.15
C GLU A 64 12.04 -2.77 -5.83
N THR A 65 11.07 -2.77 -4.91
CA THR A 65 10.35 -1.55 -4.54
C THR A 65 11.23 -0.63 -3.70
N VAL A 66 11.85 -1.16 -2.65
CA VAL A 66 12.73 -0.37 -1.76
C VAL A 66 13.91 0.20 -2.53
N ASN A 67 14.58 -0.62 -3.36
CA ASN A 67 15.71 -0.17 -4.17
C ASN A 67 15.31 0.95 -5.15
N ALA A 68 14.14 0.86 -5.79
CA ALA A 68 13.67 1.90 -6.70
C ALA A 68 13.51 3.27 -6.02
N PHE A 69 13.09 3.30 -4.74
CA PHE A 69 12.97 4.55 -3.99
C PHE A 69 14.31 5.01 -3.40
N ILE A 70 15.21 4.10 -3.01
CA ILE A 70 16.58 4.44 -2.62
C ILE A 70 17.33 5.09 -3.80
N GLU A 71 17.28 4.48 -4.98
CA GLU A 71 17.92 5.01 -6.21
C GLU A 71 17.36 6.38 -6.62
N ALA A 72 16.10 6.63 -6.33
CA ALA A 72 15.44 7.90 -6.60
C ALA A 72 15.58 8.93 -5.47
N GLU A 73 16.31 8.61 -4.40
CA GLU A 73 16.47 9.44 -3.20
C GLU A 73 15.14 9.86 -2.55
N ILE A 74 14.11 9.02 -2.69
CA ILE A 74 12.80 9.25 -2.07
C ILE A 74 12.72 8.53 -0.73
N PRO A 75 12.63 9.25 0.41
CA PRO A 75 12.55 8.64 1.72
C PRO A 75 11.31 7.76 1.88
N CYS A 76 11.51 6.47 2.14
CA CYS A 76 10.47 5.54 2.54
C CYS A 76 10.43 5.47 4.08
N ARG A 77 9.34 5.96 4.68
CA ARG A 77 9.19 6.05 6.15
C ARG A 77 8.68 4.77 6.77
N ALA A 78 7.78 4.08 6.09
CA ALA A 78 7.23 2.80 6.52
C ALA A 78 6.68 2.02 5.34
N TRP A 79 6.61 0.70 5.47
CA TRP A 79 6.11 -0.17 4.43
C TRP A 79 5.53 -1.48 4.98
N VAL A 80 4.63 -2.08 4.20
CA VAL A 80 4.15 -3.45 4.36
C VAL A 80 3.81 -4.02 3.00
N PHE A 81 4.24 -5.25 2.76
CA PHE A 81 3.93 -5.98 1.54
C PHE A 81 3.09 -7.22 1.87
N LEU A 82 2.00 -7.39 1.14
CA LEU A 82 1.09 -8.53 1.25
C LEU A 82 0.97 -9.23 -0.10
N PRO A 83 0.50 -10.47 -0.14
CA PRO A 83 0.43 -11.26 -1.39
C PRO A 83 -0.30 -10.59 -2.54
N ASN A 84 -1.20 -9.65 -2.28
CA ASN A 84 -2.07 -9.02 -3.27
C ASN A 84 -2.05 -7.48 -3.26
N HIS A 85 -1.32 -6.85 -2.37
CA HIS A 85 -1.16 -5.41 -2.32
C HIS A 85 0.03 -5.02 -1.44
N TYR A 86 0.42 -3.74 -1.53
CA TYR A 86 1.37 -3.14 -0.59
C TYR A 86 0.95 -1.72 -0.20
N HIS A 87 1.44 -1.29 0.93
CA HIS A 87 1.34 0.09 1.40
C HIS A 87 2.73 0.64 1.70
N LEU A 88 2.95 1.91 1.35
CA LEU A 88 4.18 2.64 1.65
C LEU A 88 3.83 4.01 2.22
N VAL A 89 4.62 4.51 3.14
CA VAL A 89 4.66 5.94 3.50
C VAL A 89 5.91 6.52 2.87
N LEU A 90 5.73 7.34 1.86
CA LEU A 90 6.81 7.96 1.10
C LEU A 90 6.78 9.48 1.28
N HIS A 91 7.97 10.11 1.39
CA HIS A 91 8.09 11.56 1.35
C HIS A 91 8.39 12.02 -0.07
N THR A 92 7.66 13.01 -0.56
CA THR A 92 7.97 13.57 -1.88
C THR A 92 7.68 15.07 -1.94
N GLU A 93 8.48 15.75 -2.73
CA GLU A 93 8.27 17.15 -3.13
C GLU A 93 7.48 17.23 -4.45
N ASP A 94 7.47 16.16 -5.25
CA ASP A 94 6.76 16.09 -6.53
C ASP A 94 6.09 14.73 -6.76
N MET A 95 4.77 14.73 -6.65
CA MET A 95 3.94 13.55 -6.96
C MET A 95 4.03 13.10 -8.42
N GLY A 96 4.44 13.97 -9.34
CA GLY A 96 4.65 13.61 -10.74
C GLY A 96 5.85 12.66 -10.87
N ILE A 97 6.97 13.01 -10.24
CA ILE A 97 8.18 12.17 -10.20
C ILE A 97 7.86 10.83 -9.51
N MET A 98 7.24 10.87 -8.34
CA MET A 98 6.84 9.66 -7.62
C MET A 98 5.93 8.75 -8.46
N SER A 99 4.94 9.33 -9.15
CA SER A 99 4.01 8.58 -10.00
C SER A 99 4.74 7.89 -11.16
N GLU A 100 5.74 8.54 -11.73
CA GLU A 100 6.54 7.97 -12.83
C GLU A 100 7.41 6.81 -12.33
N ILE A 101 8.03 6.94 -11.16
CA ILE A 101 8.82 5.87 -10.53
C ILE A 101 7.93 4.65 -10.29
N ILE A 102 6.75 4.84 -9.67
CA ILE A 102 5.79 3.74 -9.43
C ILE A 102 5.35 3.11 -10.75
N ARG A 103 5.09 3.90 -11.78
CA ARG A 103 4.69 3.41 -13.10
C ARG A 103 5.77 2.51 -13.71
N LEU A 104 7.03 2.93 -13.67
CA LEU A 104 8.18 2.18 -14.20
C LEU A 104 8.41 0.91 -13.39
N LEU A 105 8.39 1.01 -12.06
CA LEU A 105 8.49 -0.13 -11.14
C LEU A 105 7.40 -1.17 -11.43
N HIS A 106 6.14 -0.75 -11.50
CA HIS A 106 5.02 -1.64 -11.77
C HIS A 106 5.13 -2.32 -13.14
N SER A 107 5.62 -1.63 -14.16
CA SER A 107 5.84 -2.20 -15.50
C SER A 107 6.91 -3.29 -15.46
N ARG A 108 8.08 -3.00 -14.83
CA ARG A 108 9.18 -3.95 -14.66
C ARG A 108 8.74 -5.17 -13.87
N VAL A 109 8.15 -4.96 -12.71
CA VAL A 109 7.64 -6.03 -11.82
C VAL A 109 6.60 -6.89 -12.53
N ALA A 110 5.66 -6.29 -13.27
CA ALA A 110 4.65 -7.06 -13.99
C ALA A 110 5.25 -7.94 -15.09
N THR A 111 6.25 -7.44 -15.80
CA THR A 111 6.95 -8.21 -16.85
C THR A 111 7.68 -9.40 -16.25
N GLU A 112 8.46 -9.17 -15.22
CA GLU A 112 9.29 -10.18 -14.56
C GLU A 112 8.45 -11.27 -13.88
N ILE A 113 7.47 -10.89 -13.03
CA ILE A 113 6.63 -11.85 -12.32
C ILE A 113 5.75 -12.68 -13.28
N ASN A 114 5.36 -12.10 -14.41
CA ASN A 114 4.66 -12.83 -15.45
C ASN A 114 5.59 -13.83 -16.17
N GLY A 115 6.85 -13.48 -16.35
CA GLY A 115 7.89 -14.39 -16.87
C GLY A 115 8.08 -15.57 -15.92
N ARG A 116 8.35 -15.31 -14.64
CA ARG A 116 8.54 -16.34 -13.60
C ARG A 116 7.37 -17.30 -13.48
N HIS A 117 6.16 -16.78 -13.58
CA HIS A 117 4.93 -17.58 -13.47
C HIS A 117 4.44 -18.18 -14.81
N HIS A 118 5.15 -17.98 -15.92
CA HIS A 118 4.72 -18.38 -17.26
C HIS A 118 3.30 -17.87 -17.63
N ARG A 119 2.97 -16.62 -17.22
CA ARG A 119 1.65 -15.98 -17.37
C ARG A 119 1.71 -14.70 -18.22
N ARG A 120 2.28 -14.79 -19.43
CA ARG A 120 2.37 -13.65 -20.36
C ARG A 120 1.01 -12.98 -20.57
N GLY A 121 0.99 -11.64 -20.60
CA GLY A 121 -0.22 -10.85 -20.81
C GLY A 121 -1.15 -10.72 -19.60
N ARG A 122 -0.83 -11.36 -18.45
CA ARG A 122 -1.61 -11.15 -17.22
C ARG A 122 -1.43 -9.72 -16.73
N ARG A 123 -2.55 -9.02 -16.51
CA ARG A 123 -2.52 -7.74 -15.80
C ARG A 123 -2.21 -7.99 -14.33
N VAL A 124 -1.14 -7.35 -13.81
CA VAL A 124 -0.70 -7.52 -12.41
C VAL A 124 -1.30 -6.44 -11.52
N TRP A 125 -1.29 -5.19 -11.94
CA TRP A 125 -1.61 -4.06 -11.08
C TRP A 125 -2.90 -3.35 -11.45
N TYR A 126 -3.61 -2.83 -10.43
CA TYR A 126 -4.48 -1.68 -10.57
C TYR A 126 -3.66 -0.38 -10.63
N ARG A 127 -4.33 0.77 -10.80
CA ARG A 127 -3.72 2.06 -10.50
C ARG A 127 -3.47 2.15 -9.00
N PHE A 128 -2.32 2.68 -8.59
CA PHE A 128 -2.08 3.00 -7.20
C PHE A 128 -2.96 4.19 -6.76
N SER A 129 -3.21 4.30 -5.47
CA SER A 129 -3.80 5.47 -4.83
C SER A 129 -2.79 6.13 -3.90
N ASP A 130 -2.90 7.45 -3.76
CA ASP A 130 -2.10 8.25 -2.85
C ASP A 130 -3.01 9.03 -1.89
N ARG A 131 -2.52 9.28 -0.69
CA ARG A 131 -3.19 10.10 0.31
C ARG A 131 -2.17 10.91 1.07
N LEU A 132 -2.29 12.24 0.99
CA LEU A 132 -1.44 13.17 1.76
C LEU A 132 -1.67 12.99 3.27
N ILE A 133 -0.60 12.84 4.00
CA ILE A 133 -0.57 12.82 5.47
C ILE A 133 -0.45 14.26 5.96
N ARG A 134 -1.40 14.73 6.78
CA ARG A 134 -1.58 16.16 7.08
C ARG A 134 -1.21 16.58 8.50
N SER A 135 -0.84 15.63 9.36
CA SER A 135 -0.45 15.91 10.75
C SER A 135 0.40 14.77 11.30
N GLU A 136 1.10 15.05 12.39
CA GLU A 136 1.87 14.02 13.11
C GLU A 136 0.99 12.85 13.58
N ARG A 137 -0.18 13.15 14.16
CA ARG A 137 -1.14 12.12 14.54
C ARG A 137 -1.57 11.25 13.35
N HIS A 138 -1.81 11.88 12.20
CA HIS A 138 -2.14 11.15 10.96
C HIS A 138 -0.96 10.29 10.50
N HIS A 139 0.28 10.80 10.61
CA HIS A 139 1.49 10.05 10.27
C HIS A 139 1.60 8.77 11.09
N TRP A 140 1.58 8.89 12.43
CA TRP A 140 1.73 7.74 13.31
C TRP A 140 0.57 6.74 13.23
N ALA A 141 -0.65 7.21 13.08
CA ALA A 141 -1.80 6.33 12.83
C ALA A 141 -1.65 5.57 11.51
N THR A 142 -1.07 6.21 10.48
CA THR A 142 -0.78 5.56 9.20
C THR A 142 0.32 4.51 9.34
N VAL A 143 1.43 4.83 10.01
CA VAL A 143 2.51 3.87 10.29
C VAL A 143 1.98 2.65 11.04
N ASN A 144 1.23 2.88 12.12
CA ASN A 144 0.60 1.81 12.89
C ASN A 144 -0.37 0.97 12.02
N TYR A 145 -1.13 1.61 11.14
CA TYR A 145 -2.00 0.91 10.20
C TYR A 145 -1.19 -0.02 9.25
N LEU A 146 -0.05 0.44 8.72
CA LEU A 146 0.80 -0.40 7.89
C LEU A 146 1.33 -1.61 8.68
N HIS A 147 1.85 -1.38 9.87
CA HIS A 147 2.37 -2.46 10.72
C HIS A 147 1.31 -3.48 11.11
N TYR A 148 0.08 -3.04 11.33
CA TYR A 148 -1.05 -3.91 11.67
C TYR A 148 -1.69 -4.61 10.47
N ASN A 149 -1.33 -4.25 9.26
CA ASN A 149 -2.04 -4.64 8.05
C ASN A 149 -2.08 -6.16 7.84
N ALA A 150 -0.98 -6.87 8.10
CA ALA A 150 -0.94 -8.33 7.99
C ALA A 150 -1.84 -9.04 9.02
N VAL A 151 -1.96 -8.49 10.23
CA VAL A 151 -2.91 -8.99 11.26
C VAL A 151 -4.34 -8.71 10.83
N LYS A 152 -4.63 -7.50 10.35
CA LYS A 152 -5.95 -7.10 9.84
C LYS A 152 -6.46 -8.05 8.75
N HIS A 153 -5.57 -8.54 7.89
CA HIS A 153 -5.89 -9.46 6.81
C HIS A 153 -5.80 -10.95 7.20
N GLY A 154 -5.50 -11.25 8.47
CA GLY A 154 -5.47 -12.61 9.00
C GLY A 154 -4.30 -13.46 8.51
N TYR A 155 -3.20 -12.84 8.06
CA TYR A 155 -1.98 -13.57 7.68
C TYR A 155 -1.18 -14.03 8.89
N VAL A 156 -1.22 -13.25 9.97
CA VAL A 156 -0.53 -13.51 11.24
C VAL A 156 -1.35 -12.99 12.42
N ASP A 157 -1.10 -13.49 13.62
CA ASP A 157 -1.76 -13.04 14.85
C ASP A 157 -1.05 -11.83 15.50
N GLN A 158 0.21 -11.61 15.18
CA GLN A 158 1.03 -10.52 15.72
C GLN A 158 1.78 -9.80 14.61
N MET A 159 1.89 -8.48 14.70
CA MET A 159 2.57 -7.63 13.71
C MET A 159 4.02 -8.08 13.46
N THR A 160 4.71 -8.48 14.52
CA THR A 160 6.12 -8.91 14.49
C THR A 160 6.33 -10.27 13.84
N ALA A 161 5.26 -11.04 13.60
CA ALA A 161 5.34 -12.32 12.90
C ALA A 161 5.34 -12.18 11.37
N TRP A 162 5.14 -10.95 10.83
CA TRP A 162 5.12 -10.70 9.39
C TRP A 162 6.45 -10.15 8.89
N PRO A 163 7.27 -10.94 8.14
CA PRO A 163 8.61 -10.52 7.74
C PRO A 163 8.65 -9.34 6.76
N TRP A 164 7.61 -9.15 5.98
CA TRP A 164 7.54 -8.11 4.93
C TRP A 164 6.85 -6.84 5.44
N SER A 165 7.33 -6.34 6.57
CA SER A 165 6.86 -5.12 7.24
C SER A 165 8.02 -4.37 7.88
N SER A 166 8.03 -3.05 7.75
CA SER A 166 9.01 -2.17 8.39
C SER A 166 8.92 -2.14 9.92
N ILE A 167 7.98 -2.86 10.54
CA ILE A 167 7.89 -2.99 12.00
C ILE A 167 9.22 -3.45 12.62
N HIS A 168 9.96 -4.31 11.92
CA HIS A 168 11.25 -4.83 12.38
C HIS A 168 12.30 -3.74 12.47
N GLU A 169 12.40 -2.86 11.47
CA GLU A 169 13.27 -1.69 11.47
C GLU A 169 12.92 -0.74 12.62
N TYR A 170 11.61 -0.51 12.85
CA TYR A 170 11.15 0.32 13.96
C TYR A 170 11.49 -0.26 15.34
N LEU A 171 11.42 -1.58 15.49
CA LEU A 171 11.82 -2.27 16.72
C LEU A 171 13.33 -2.18 16.95
N GLU A 172 14.12 -2.32 15.89
CA GLU A 172 15.58 -2.22 15.94
C GLU A 172 16.03 -0.78 16.26
N ASP A 173 15.47 0.22 15.59
CA ASP A 173 15.88 1.62 15.74
C ASP A 173 15.39 2.28 17.03
N ARG A 174 14.17 1.95 17.48
CA ARG A 174 13.47 2.65 18.58
C ARG A 174 13.29 1.82 19.82
N GLY A 175 13.38 0.49 19.70
CA GLY A 175 13.10 -0.45 20.77
C GLY A 175 11.60 -0.73 20.97
N GLU A 176 11.31 -1.87 21.57
CA GLU A 176 9.94 -2.38 21.77
C GLU A 176 9.07 -1.43 22.61
N ALA A 177 9.64 -0.88 23.69
CA ALA A 177 8.90 0.02 24.59
C ALA A 177 8.35 1.26 23.88
N GLU A 178 9.14 1.86 22.99
CA GLU A 178 8.76 3.04 22.22
C GLU A 178 7.73 2.68 21.14
N VAL A 179 7.90 1.57 20.44
CA VAL A 179 6.93 1.08 19.44
C VAL A 179 5.57 0.81 20.10
N LEU A 180 5.54 0.18 21.28
CA LEU A 180 4.32 -0.04 22.05
C LEU A 180 3.69 1.27 22.55
N ARG A 181 4.51 2.26 22.93
CA ARG A 181 4.01 3.59 23.31
C ARG A 181 3.31 4.24 22.12
N MET A 182 3.94 4.29 20.96
CA MET A 182 3.38 4.86 19.72
C MET A 182 2.09 4.14 19.31
N TRP A 183 2.05 2.81 19.45
CA TRP A 183 0.84 2.04 19.17
C TRP A 183 -0.35 2.44 20.04
N ARG A 184 -0.11 2.67 21.33
CA ARG A 184 -1.15 3.10 22.28
C ARG A 184 -1.59 4.55 22.08
N GLU A 185 -0.64 5.43 21.77
CA GLU A 185 -0.89 6.87 21.61
C GLU A 185 -1.62 7.19 20.28
N TYR A 186 -1.33 6.43 19.23
CA TYR A 186 -1.90 6.61 17.90
C TYR A 186 -2.61 5.35 17.40
N PRO A 187 -3.69 4.92 18.06
CA PRO A 187 -4.37 3.68 17.69
C PRO A 187 -4.96 3.78 16.28
N VAL A 188 -4.91 2.65 15.56
CA VAL A 188 -5.46 2.55 14.20
C VAL A 188 -6.98 2.86 14.19
N GLY A 189 -7.72 2.38 15.16
CA GLY A 189 -9.18 2.59 15.22
C GLY A 189 -9.85 2.21 13.90
N ASP A 190 -10.65 3.13 13.36
CA ASP A 190 -11.32 2.98 12.06
C ASP A 190 -10.45 3.42 10.85
N TYR A 191 -9.18 3.79 11.06
CA TYR A 191 -8.27 4.18 9.98
C TYR A 191 -8.08 3.02 9.00
N GLY A 192 -8.26 3.29 7.72
CA GLY A 192 -8.18 2.24 6.69
C GLY A 192 -9.41 1.33 6.59
N ARG A 193 -10.48 1.59 7.35
CA ARG A 193 -11.70 0.80 7.25
C ARG A 193 -12.31 0.95 5.85
N GLY A 194 -12.46 -0.16 5.15
CA GLY A 194 -13.05 -0.19 3.80
C GLY A 194 -12.11 0.28 2.66
N TRP A 195 -10.79 0.42 2.91
CA TRP A 195 -9.85 0.83 1.86
C TRP A 195 -9.30 -0.32 1.04
N ASP A 196 -9.21 -1.50 1.61
CA ASP A 196 -8.52 -2.67 1.03
C ASP A 196 -9.49 -3.72 0.44
N TRP A 197 -10.68 -3.27 -0.03
CA TRP A 197 -11.71 -4.15 -0.59
C TRP A 197 -11.81 -4.06 -2.11
#